data_73dcc4a359071d6c8083b6023f3583a1
#
_entry.id   73dcc4a359071d6c8083b6023f3583a1
#
_cell.length_a   1.000
_cell.length_b   1.000
_cell.length_c   1.000
_cell.angle_alpha   90.00
_cell.angle_beta   90.00
_cell.angle_gamma   90.00
#
_symmetry.space_group_name_H-M   'P 1'
#
loop_
_entity.id
_entity.type
_entity.pdbx_description
1 polymer ?
#
loop_
_entity_poly.entity_id
_entity_poly.type
_entity_poly.pdbx_seq_one_letter_code
_entity_poly.pdbx_strand_id
1 'polypeptide(L)'
;MSLALPLTLKAAVNRDCWSYRGTLGTSTTRFSSVMSGLTASQEPLSLSERLAHARAILREVPLVDGHNDLAMTIRKVVNNQLARFPFHQDLTKLEPWASQTSSHTDLPRLRKGHLGGQFWSAWVPNDSQYKNAVTQTLEQIDVIKRLVDRYPDDLQFVTTADGILEAHAKGKIASLIGVEGGHTIDASLGVLRIFYNEGVRYLTLTHTSNTPWADSSVSEAGDKGQHIEFDGLSAWGKVVVKEMNRLGMLVDISHVASQTMKDVLNVTRAPVIFSHSNARAIKNVTRNVPDDVLVRLRENGGVAMVNFFTAFLVDDLNTASIKNVVAHINHIRKVAGVDHVGIGSDFDGMQRPPKGLEDTSKYPDLFAELLLDPSWTDEDLKKLAGLNIIRAFREVEKVRDELKCEDPWDQPIPREDIKDHLHCVNTWP
;
A
#
# COMPACT_ATOMS: atom_id res chain seq x y z
N MET A 1 -12.05 -52.53 43.75
CA MET A 1 -11.83 -53.27 42.50
C MET A 1 -11.60 -52.25 41.41
N SER A 2 -10.36 -52.21 40.98
CA SER A 2 -9.82 -51.28 39.96
C SER A 2 -10.12 -51.82 38.56
N LEU A 3 -10.45 -50.96 37.62
CA LEU A 3 -10.23 -51.21 36.20
C LEU A 3 -9.99 -49.86 35.50
N ALA A 4 -8.72 -49.63 35.24
CA ALA A 4 -8.26 -48.58 34.34
C ALA A 4 -8.21 -49.11 32.89
N LEU A 5 -8.66 -48.35 31.95
CA LEU A 5 -8.41 -48.55 30.51
C LEU A 5 -7.81 -47.25 29.91
N PRO A 6 -6.71 -47.34 29.23
CA PRO A 6 -6.12 -46.18 28.54
C PRO A 6 -6.71 -46.01 27.15
N LEU A 7 -7.27 -44.84 26.86
CA LEU A 7 -7.60 -44.42 25.48
C LEU A 7 -6.47 -43.51 24.98
N THR A 8 -5.56 -44.11 24.18
CA THR A 8 -4.64 -43.35 23.34
C THR A 8 -5.32 -43.09 22.00
N LEU A 9 -5.81 -41.87 21.77
CA LEU A 9 -6.14 -41.38 20.45
C LEU A 9 -4.88 -40.68 19.88
N LYS A 10 -4.19 -41.35 18.96
CA LYS A 10 -3.21 -40.73 18.08
C LYS A 10 -3.99 -40.10 16.93
N ALA A 11 -4.13 -38.80 16.91
CA ALA A 11 -4.55 -38.06 15.72
C ALA A 11 -3.42 -38.16 14.68
N ALA A 12 -3.68 -38.80 13.57
CA ALA A 12 -2.79 -38.81 12.41
C ALA A 12 -2.96 -37.47 11.69
N VAL A 13 -1.96 -36.60 11.83
CA VAL A 13 -1.82 -35.40 10.99
C VAL A 13 -1.30 -35.84 9.64
N ASN A 14 -2.13 -35.74 8.63
CA ASN A 14 -1.79 -36.03 7.25
C ASN A 14 -0.85 -34.92 6.76
N ARG A 15 0.44 -35.23 6.59
CA ARG A 15 1.45 -34.31 6.04
C ARG A 15 1.67 -34.67 4.55
N ASP A 16 0.92 -34.05 3.67
CA ASP A 16 1.22 -34.09 2.25
C ASP A 16 1.80 -32.75 1.77
N CYS A 17 3.10 -32.60 1.94
CA CYS A 17 3.90 -31.57 1.26
C CYS A 17 4.71 -32.26 0.14
N TRP A 18 4.15 -32.35 -1.08
CA TRP A 18 4.86 -32.85 -2.24
C TRP A 18 5.47 -31.73 -3.08
N SER A 19 6.78 -31.83 -3.30
CA SER A 19 7.54 -30.92 -4.18
C SER A 19 7.29 -31.31 -5.65
N TYR A 20 6.81 -30.37 -6.46
CA TYR A 20 6.76 -30.50 -7.91
C TYR A 20 8.02 -29.90 -8.52
N ARG A 21 8.89 -30.74 -9.09
CA ARG A 21 9.97 -30.31 -9.99
C ARG A 21 9.48 -30.50 -11.43
N GLY A 22 9.20 -29.38 -12.10
CA GLY A 22 8.94 -29.37 -13.53
C GLY A 22 10.20 -29.01 -14.32
N THR A 23 10.57 -29.86 -15.27
CA THR A 23 11.68 -29.65 -16.21
C THR A 23 11.27 -28.71 -17.33
N LEU A 24 12.05 -27.64 -17.52
CA LEU A 24 11.92 -26.70 -18.65
C LEU A 24 12.62 -27.26 -19.89
N GLY A 25 11.87 -27.47 -20.95
CA GLY A 25 12.38 -27.73 -22.29
C GLY A 25 12.67 -26.43 -23.04
N THR A 26 13.91 -26.22 -23.45
CA THR A 26 14.35 -25.09 -24.28
C THR A 26 14.12 -25.39 -25.76
N SER A 27 13.33 -24.52 -26.43
CA SER A 27 13.26 -24.47 -27.91
C SER A 27 13.75 -23.10 -28.37
N THR A 28 14.92 -23.09 -29.04
CA THR A 28 15.49 -21.90 -29.66
C THR A 28 15.09 -21.84 -31.13
N THR A 29 14.27 -20.85 -31.50
CA THR A 29 14.07 -20.45 -32.90
C THR A 29 14.71 -19.10 -33.13
N ARG A 30 15.76 -19.08 -33.97
CA ARG A 30 16.39 -17.86 -34.46
C ARG A 30 15.52 -17.23 -35.54
N PHE A 31 15.09 -15.99 -35.35
CA PHE A 31 14.65 -15.11 -36.43
C PHE A 31 15.73 -14.04 -36.67
N SER A 32 16.28 -14.06 -37.87
CA SER A 32 17.14 -13.03 -38.40
C SER A 32 16.26 -11.95 -39.01
N SER A 33 16.28 -10.71 -38.49
CA SER A 33 15.63 -9.58 -39.11
C SER A 33 16.66 -8.54 -39.58
N VAL A 34 16.54 -8.19 -40.83
CA VAL A 34 17.31 -7.20 -41.56
C VAL A 34 17.04 -5.81 -40.98
N MET A 35 18.09 -5.14 -40.50
CA MET A 35 18.07 -3.72 -40.13
C MET A 35 18.07 -2.86 -41.41
N SER A 36 16.95 -2.18 -41.67
CA SER A 36 16.92 -1.02 -42.57
C SER A 36 16.75 0.23 -41.69
N GLY A 37 17.85 1.01 -41.61
CA GLY A 37 17.86 2.27 -40.89
C GLY A 37 17.09 3.35 -41.68
N LEU A 38 16.19 4.02 -40.92
CA LEU A 38 15.75 5.38 -41.19
C LEU A 38 15.45 6.01 -39.83
N THR A 39 16.39 6.78 -39.30
CA THR A 39 16.14 7.69 -38.19
C THR A 39 15.36 8.89 -38.73
N ALA A 40 14.05 8.74 -38.82
CA ALA A 40 13.17 9.91 -38.87
C ALA A 40 13.15 10.47 -37.44
N SER A 41 13.55 11.72 -37.26
CA SER A 41 13.31 12.49 -36.05
C SER A 41 11.78 12.63 -35.91
N GLN A 42 11.15 11.74 -35.16
CA GLN A 42 9.73 11.90 -34.83
C GLN A 42 9.59 13.17 -33.98
N GLU A 43 8.76 14.09 -34.43
CA GLU A 43 8.37 15.24 -33.61
C GLU A 43 7.78 14.71 -32.28
N PRO A 44 8.06 15.40 -31.15
CA PRO A 44 7.52 14.98 -29.88
C PRO A 44 5.98 14.99 -29.93
N LEU A 45 5.36 13.91 -29.45
CA LEU A 45 3.91 13.76 -29.38
C LEU A 45 3.26 14.98 -28.72
N SER A 46 2.17 15.48 -29.29
CA SER A 46 1.33 16.50 -28.69
C SER A 46 0.72 16.01 -27.34
N LEU A 47 0.26 16.91 -26.50
CA LEU A 47 -0.40 16.53 -25.24
C LEU A 47 -1.61 15.62 -25.49
N SER A 48 -2.41 15.88 -26.52
CA SER A 48 -3.58 15.05 -26.86
C SER A 48 -3.20 13.63 -27.24
N GLU A 49 -2.12 13.46 -28.01
CA GLU A 49 -1.60 12.14 -28.39
C GLU A 49 -1.03 11.39 -27.19
N ARG A 50 -0.25 12.06 -26.34
CA ARG A 50 0.25 11.45 -25.09
C ARG A 50 -0.87 11.04 -24.14
N LEU A 51 -1.93 11.85 -23.99
CA LEU A 51 -3.11 11.49 -23.19
C LEU A 51 -3.87 10.29 -23.78
N ALA A 52 -3.99 10.22 -25.10
CA ALA A 52 -4.61 9.07 -25.76
C ALA A 52 -3.79 7.80 -25.56
N HIS A 53 -2.46 7.90 -25.67
CA HIS A 53 -1.52 6.81 -25.43
C HIS A 53 -1.55 6.36 -23.95
N ALA A 54 -1.46 7.29 -23.01
CA ALA A 54 -1.58 6.98 -21.57
C ALA A 54 -2.87 6.23 -21.24
N ARG A 55 -4.02 6.69 -21.77
CA ARG A 55 -5.31 6.01 -21.60
C ARG A 55 -5.35 4.63 -22.25
N ALA A 56 -4.62 4.41 -23.35
CA ALA A 56 -4.52 3.09 -23.97
C ALA A 56 -3.80 2.11 -23.04
N ILE A 57 -2.64 2.51 -22.48
CA ILE A 57 -1.87 1.73 -21.50
C ILE A 57 -2.74 1.39 -20.26
N LEU A 58 -3.43 2.39 -19.69
CA LEU A 58 -4.27 2.22 -18.48
C LEU A 58 -5.56 1.42 -18.72
N ARG A 59 -5.90 1.11 -19.98
CA ARG A 59 -6.95 0.14 -20.34
C ARG A 59 -6.42 -1.28 -20.44
N GLU A 60 -5.15 -1.46 -20.82
CA GLU A 60 -4.53 -2.77 -20.95
C GLU A 60 -4.22 -3.42 -19.57
N VAL A 61 -3.80 -2.60 -18.61
CA VAL A 61 -3.39 -3.05 -17.28
C VAL A 61 -4.07 -2.22 -16.21
N PRO A 62 -4.38 -2.78 -15.03
CA PRO A 62 -4.96 -2.00 -13.96
C PRO A 62 -3.96 -0.96 -13.44
N LEU A 63 -4.37 0.31 -13.41
CA LEU A 63 -3.72 1.30 -12.55
C LEU A 63 -4.09 0.98 -11.10
N VAL A 64 -3.11 0.70 -10.25
CA VAL A 64 -3.31 0.39 -8.84
C VAL A 64 -2.71 1.51 -8.00
N ASP A 65 -3.58 2.18 -7.24
CA ASP A 65 -3.17 3.20 -6.27
C ASP A 65 -3.02 2.58 -4.88
N GLY A 66 -1.86 2.77 -4.27
CA GLY A 66 -1.49 2.18 -2.98
C GLY A 66 -2.17 2.78 -1.76
N HIS A 67 -2.76 3.99 -1.86
CA HIS A 67 -3.31 4.67 -0.68
C HIS A 67 -4.34 5.75 -1.02
N ASN A 68 -5.50 5.66 -0.36
CA ASN A 68 -6.57 6.66 -0.46
C ASN A 68 -7.41 6.69 0.83
N ASP A 69 -7.60 7.87 1.41
CA ASP A 69 -8.26 8.08 2.71
C ASP A 69 -9.76 8.39 2.63
N LEU A 70 -10.42 8.00 1.54
CA LEU A 70 -11.85 8.23 1.36
C LEU A 70 -12.70 7.76 2.56
N ALA A 71 -12.36 6.62 3.18
CA ALA A 71 -13.08 6.10 4.33
C ALA A 71 -13.06 7.08 5.52
N MET A 72 -11.94 7.75 5.76
CA MET A 72 -11.84 8.78 6.79
C MET A 72 -12.62 10.03 6.41
N THR A 73 -12.60 10.44 5.14
CA THR A 73 -13.42 11.57 4.64
C THR A 73 -14.92 11.28 4.84
N ILE A 74 -15.39 10.07 4.53
CA ILE A 74 -16.79 9.65 4.79
C ILE A 74 -17.09 9.72 6.30
N ARG A 75 -16.17 9.27 7.16
CA ARG A 75 -16.35 9.38 8.62
C ARG A 75 -16.47 10.82 9.07
N LYS A 76 -15.56 11.69 8.65
CA LYS A 76 -15.53 13.11 9.03
C LYS A 76 -16.78 13.87 8.58
N VAL A 77 -17.24 13.63 7.37
CA VAL A 77 -18.31 14.44 6.74
C VAL A 77 -19.70 13.90 7.07
N VAL A 78 -19.90 12.58 7.09
CA VAL A 78 -21.22 11.97 7.27
C VAL A 78 -21.27 10.88 8.34
N ASN A 79 -20.25 10.78 9.19
CA ASN A 79 -20.17 9.81 10.29
C ASN A 79 -20.50 8.37 9.84
N ASN A 80 -19.83 7.90 8.78
CA ASN A 80 -19.98 6.58 8.17
C ASN A 80 -21.39 6.24 7.64
N GLN A 81 -22.27 7.28 7.47
CA GLN A 81 -23.64 7.10 6.96
C GLN A 81 -23.66 7.12 5.43
N LEU A 82 -23.39 5.96 4.79
CA LEU A 82 -23.29 5.83 3.33
C LEU A 82 -24.58 6.26 2.58
N ALA A 83 -25.75 6.30 3.24
CA ALA A 83 -26.97 6.85 2.65
C ALA A 83 -26.85 8.35 2.31
N ARG A 84 -25.94 9.07 2.98
CA ARG A 84 -25.65 10.50 2.78
C ARG A 84 -24.42 10.74 1.90
N PHE A 85 -23.82 9.67 1.35
CA PHE A 85 -22.63 9.72 0.49
C PHE A 85 -22.99 9.33 -0.95
N PRO A 86 -23.24 10.33 -1.85
CA PRO A 86 -23.63 10.06 -3.23
C PRO A 86 -22.40 9.82 -4.13
N PHE A 87 -21.65 8.76 -3.87
CA PHE A 87 -20.36 8.43 -4.52
C PHE A 87 -20.43 8.32 -6.05
N HIS A 88 -21.62 8.00 -6.61
CA HIS A 88 -21.88 7.92 -8.04
C HIS A 88 -22.04 9.30 -8.73
N GLN A 89 -22.03 10.39 -7.96
CA GLN A 89 -22.18 11.75 -8.46
C GLN A 89 -20.83 12.50 -8.39
N ASP A 90 -20.73 13.58 -9.18
CA ASP A 90 -19.61 14.51 -9.11
C ASP A 90 -19.66 15.31 -7.81
N LEU A 91 -18.86 14.89 -6.84
CA LEU A 91 -18.83 15.49 -5.50
C LEU A 91 -18.31 16.95 -5.50
N THR A 92 -17.61 17.38 -6.55
CA THR A 92 -17.16 18.78 -6.67
C THR A 92 -18.32 19.78 -6.80
N LYS A 93 -19.52 19.28 -7.07
CA LYS A 93 -20.76 20.07 -7.26
C LYS A 93 -21.77 19.92 -6.13
N LEU A 94 -21.47 19.13 -5.11
CA LEU A 94 -22.42 18.76 -4.06
C LEU A 94 -21.90 19.14 -2.68
N GLU A 95 -22.66 19.94 -1.95
CA GLU A 95 -22.37 20.19 -0.54
C GLU A 95 -22.77 18.98 0.34
N PRO A 96 -22.03 18.68 1.40
CA PRO A 96 -20.87 19.43 1.93
C PRO A 96 -19.52 19.05 1.28
N TRP A 97 -19.51 18.19 0.26
CA TRP A 97 -18.31 17.63 -0.36
C TRP A 97 -17.54 18.67 -1.18
N ALA A 98 -18.25 19.57 -1.88
CA ALA A 98 -17.64 20.61 -2.71
C ALA A 98 -16.76 21.59 -1.90
N SER A 99 -17.11 21.82 -0.64
CA SER A 99 -16.37 22.68 0.28
C SER A 99 -15.25 21.95 1.04
N GLN A 100 -15.13 20.61 0.91
CA GLN A 100 -14.05 19.84 1.53
C GLN A 100 -12.78 19.87 0.68
N THR A 101 -11.73 20.49 1.19
CA THR A 101 -10.42 20.57 0.49
C THR A 101 -9.74 19.22 0.30
N SER A 102 -10.16 18.19 1.03
CA SER A 102 -9.67 16.80 0.89
C SER A 102 -10.63 15.88 0.13
N SER A 103 -11.64 16.40 -0.56
CA SER A 103 -12.57 15.58 -1.37
C SER A 103 -12.06 15.38 -2.79
N HIS A 104 -11.19 14.39 -2.99
CA HIS A 104 -10.55 14.15 -4.28
C HIS A 104 -11.14 12.96 -5.04
N THR A 105 -12.06 12.20 -4.43
CA THR A 105 -12.47 10.89 -4.92
C THR A 105 -13.98 10.76 -5.03
N ASP A 106 -14.46 10.39 -6.23
CA ASP A 106 -15.80 9.90 -6.52
C ASP A 106 -15.74 8.95 -7.75
N LEU A 107 -16.81 8.19 -8.01
CA LEU A 107 -16.84 7.25 -9.14
C LEU A 107 -16.61 7.91 -10.50
N PRO A 108 -17.22 9.07 -10.85
CA PRO A 108 -16.92 9.76 -12.09
C PRO A 108 -15.44 10.10 -12.28
N ARG A 109 -14.79 10.60 -11.22
CA ARG A 109 -13.35 10.94 -11.26
C ARG A 109 -12.47 9.70 -11.33
N LEU A 110 -12.77 8.64 -10.57
CA LEU A 110 -12.07 7.35 -10.63
C LEU A 110 -12.14 6.76 -12.05
N ARG A 111 -13.32 6.77 -12.67
CA ARG A 111 -13.52 6.29 -14.05
C ARG A 111 -12.74 7.13 -15.07
N LYS A 112 -12.78 8.46 -14.93
CA LYS A 112 -12.01 9.39 -15.79
C LYS A 112 -10.50 9.19 -15.63
N GLY A 113 -10.04 8.85 -14.42
CA GLY A 113 -8.66 8.52 -14.11
C GLY A 113 -8.20 7.15 -14.56
N HIS A 114 -9.09 6.32 -15.12
CA HIS A 114 -8.79 4.93 -15.49
C HIS A 114 -8.25 4.09 -14.34
N LEU A 115 -8.71 4.34 -13.10
CA LEU A 115 -8.29 3.54 -11.96
C LEU A 115 -8.78 2.10 -12.10
N GLY A 116 -7.87 1.13 -11.94
CA GLY A 116 -8.16 -0.31 -12.02
C GLY A 116 -8.13 -1.01 -10.66
N GLY A 117 -7.45 -0.42 -9.67
CA GLY A 117 -7.37 -0.95 -8.30
C GLY A 117 -7.06 0.14 -7.28
N GLN A 118 -7.65 0.05 -6.09
CA GLN A 118 -7.45 0.99 -5.00
C GLN A 118 -7.23 0.24 -3.69
N PHE A 119 -6.15 0.57 -2.99
CA PHE A 119 -6.05 0.29 -1.56
C PHE A 119 -6.73 1.44 -0.80
N TRP A 120 -7.88 1.14 -0.21
CA TRP A 120 -8.59 2.05 0.68
C TRP A 120 -7.96 2.00 2.06
N SER A 121 -7.58 3.15 2.60
CA SER A 121 -6.99 3.28 3.91
C SER A 121 -8.06 3.17 5.01
N ALA A 122 -7.85 2.23 5.94
CA ALA A 122 -8.55 2.19 7.21
C ALA A 122 -7.66 2.87 8.27
N TRP A 123 -7.57 4.19 8.20
CA TRP A 123 -6.83 5.01 9.14
C TRP A 123 -7.71 5.47 10.30
N VAL A 124 -7.11 5.60 11.49
CA VAL A 124 -7.72 6.21 12.67
C VAL A 124 -6.72 7.13 13.38
N PRO A 125 -7.21 8.16 14.14
CA PRO A 125 -6.32 9.11 14.81
C PRO A 125 -5.33 8.42 15.77
N ASN A 126 -4.08 8.91 15.80
CA ASN A 126 -3.03 8.34 16.67
C ASN A 126 -3.36 8.43 18.16
N ASP A 127 -4.12 9.44 18.58
CA ASP A 127 -4.56 9.58 19.97
C ASP A 127 -5.64 8.57 20.38
N SER A 128 -6.09 7.72 19.47
CA SER A 128 -6.90 6.54 19.74
C SER A 128 -6.08 5.34 20.28
N GLN A 129 -4.73 5.41 20.15
CA GLN A 129 -3.82 4.41 20.70
C GLN A 129 -4.09 4.20 22.20
N TYR A 130 -4.12 2.95 22.65
CA TYR A 130 -4.49 2.54 24.02
C TYR A 130 -5.91 2.91 24.46
N LYS A 131 -6.79 3.28 23.54
CA LYS A 131 -8.20 3.60 23.78
C LYS A 131 -9.11 2.74 22.91
N ASN A 132 -9.59 3.28 21.80
CA ASN A 132 -10.58 2.63 20.94
C ASN A 132 -10.09 2.47 19.49
N ALA A 133 -8.77 2.42 19.26
CA ALA A 133 -8.20 2.28 17.91
C ALA A 133 -8.73 1.05 17.16
N VAL A 134 -8.79 -0.11 17.83
CA VAL A 134 -9.32 -1.35 17.25
C VAL A 134 -10.77 -1.18 16.79
N THR A 135 -11.63 -0.62 17.64
CA THR A 135 -13.06 -0.38 17.33
C THR A 135 -13.20 0.54 16.14
N GLN A 136 -12.49 1.68 16.13
CA GLN A 136 -12.55 2.63 15.04
C GLN A 136 -12.04 2.02 13.72
N THR A 137 -10.99 1.19 13.77
CA THR A 137 -10.45 0.52 12.58
C THR A 137 -11.46 -0.48 12.00
N LEU A 138 -12.13 -1.26 12.84
CA LEU A 138 -13.21 -2.16 12.40
C LEU A 138 -14.37 -1.39 11.76
N GLU A 139 -14.74 -0.20 12.29
CA GLU A 139 -15.73 0.68 11.67
C GLU A 139 -15.27 1.22 10.30
N GLN A 140 -13.97 1.49 10.12
CA GLN A 140 -13.44 1.90 8.81
C GLN A 140 -13.41 0.73 7.82
N ILE A 141 -13.03 -0.47 8.26
CA ILE A 141 -13.11 -1.70 7.44
C ILE A 141 -14.57 -1.95 7.01
N ASP A 142 -15.53 -1.83 7.93
CA ASP A 142 -16.95 -2.00 7.65
C ASP A 142 -17.45 -0.97 6.61
N VAL A 143 -17.11 0.31 6.75
CA VAL A 143 -17.56 1.34 5.81
C VAL A 143 -16.99 1.12 4.41
N ILE A 144 -15.72 0.66 4.29
CA ILE A 144 -15.12 0.31 3.00
C ILE A 144 -15.88 -0.86 2.35
N LYS A 145 -16.12 -1.93 3.09
CA LYS A 145 -16.84 -3.11 2.57
C LYS A 145 -18.26 -2.75 2.13
N ARG A 146 -19.01 -2.03 2.96
CA ARG A 146 -20.36 -1.54 2.61
C ARG A 146 -20.37 -0.58 1.41
N LEU A 147 -19.31 0.23 1.24
CA LEU A 147 -19.17 1.09 0.06
C LEU A 147 -19.02 0.25 -1.20
N VAL A 148 -18.17 -0.78 -1.16
CA VAL A 148 -17.99 -1.70 -2.30
C VAL A 148 -19.29 -2.44 -2.63
N ASP A 149 -19.98 -2.97 -1.62
CA ASP A 149 -21.25 -3.69 -1.78
C ASP A 149 -22.37 -2.79 -2.35
N ARG A 150 -22.31 -1.49 -2.08
CA ARG A 150 -23.28 -0.50 -2.57
C ARG A 150 -23.12 -0.18 -4.05
N TYR A 151 -21.92 -0.36 -4.61
CA TYR A 151 -21.60 -0.05 -6.00
C TYR A 151 -21.00 -1.25 -6.75
N PRO A 152 -21.75 -2.39 -6.81
CA PRO A 152 -21.22 -3.65 -7.33
C PRO A 152 -20.94 -3.64 -8.83
N ASP A 153 -21.53 -2.69 -9.58
CA ASP A 153 -21.25 -2.54 -11.02
C ASP A 153 -19.90 -1.86 -11.27
N ASP A 154 -19.42 -1.06 -10.33
CA ASP A 154 -18.18 -0.28 -10.43
C ASP A 154 -17.03 -0.87 -9.61
N LEU A 155 -17.30 -1.43 -8.44
CA LEU A 155 -16.32 -1.89 -7.47
C LEU A 155 -16.39 -3.41 -7.28
N GLN A 156 -15.23 -4.01 -7.00
CA GLN A 156 -15.17 -5.43 -6.60
C GLN A 156 -14.19 -5.56 -5.43
N PHE A 157 -14.67 -6.07 -4.28
CA PHE A 157 -13.79 -6.39 -3.17
C PHE A 157 -12.87 -7.55 -3.55
N VAL A 158 -11.56 -7.38 -3.36
CA VAL A 158 -10.56 -8.40 -3.69
C VAL A 158 -9.52 -8.51 -2.58
N THR A 159 -8.95 -9.69 -2.43
CA THR A 159 -7.99 -10.00 -1.36
C THR A 159 -6.75 -10.74 -1.86
N THR A 160 -6.60 -10.83 -3.18
CA THR A 160 -5.48 -11.50 -3.85
C THR A 160 -4.94 -10.65 -5.00
N ALA A 161 -3.68 -10.88 -5.36
CA ALA A 161 -3.05 -10.22 -6.50
C ALA A 161 -3.80 -10.53 -7.81
N ASP A 162 -4.22 -11.78 -8.02
CA ASP A 162 -4.97 -12.18 -9.22
C ASP A 162 -6.37 -11.57 -9.23
N GLY A 163 -7.00 -11.39 -8.06
CA GLY A 163 -8.28 -10.71 -7.93
C GLY A 163 -8.29 -9.28 -8.48
N ILE A 164 -7.14 -8.57 -8.46
CA ILE A 164 -6.99 -7.26 -9.09
C ILE A 164 -7.16 -7.35 -10.60
N LEU A 165 -6.49 -8.32 -11.22
CA LEU A 165 -6.58 -8.55 -12.68
C LEU A 165 -7.97 -9.01 -13.10
N GLU A 166 -8.59 -9.88 -12.30
CA GLU A 166 -9.94 -10.37 -12.57
C GLU A 166 -11.00 -9.25 -12.48
N ALA A 167 -10.88 -8.34 -11.51
CA ALA A 167 -11.76 -7.19 -11.40
C ALA A 167 -11.58 -6.25 -12.59
N HIS A 168 -10.34 -5.95 -12.97
CA HIS A 168 -10.02 -5.12 -14.13
C HIS A 168 -10.56 -5.71 -15.43
N ALA A 169 -10.40 -7.02 -15.66
CA ALA A 169 -10.94 -7.72 -16.82
C ALA A 169 -12.48 -7.65 -16.93
N LYS A 170 -13.17 -7.48 -15.79
CA LYS A 170 -14.62 -7.25 -15.71
C LYS A 170 -14.99 -5.75 -15.82
N GLY A 171 -14.04 -4.86 -16.04
CA GLY A 171 -14.25 -3.42 -16.07
C GLY A 171 -14.56 -2.79 -14.71
N LYS A 172 -14.23 -3.48 -13.61
CA LYS A 172 -14.43 -3.01 -12.23
C LYS A 172 -13.12 -2.51 -11.61
N ILE A 173 -13.25 -1.65 -10.62
CA ILE A 173 -12.13 -1.20 -9.78
C ILE A 173 -11.95 -2.20 -8.64
N ALA A 174 -10.82 -2.89 -8.62
CA ALA A 174 -10.44 -3.76 -7.53
C ALA A 174 -10.31 -2.95 -6.23
N SER A 175 -11.06 -3.30 -5.21
CA SER A 175 -11.07 -2.62 -3.92
C SER A 175 -10.41 -3.50 -2.87
N LEU A 176 -9.26 -3.02 -2.35
CA LEU A 176 -8.48 -3.67 -1.31
C LEU A 176 -8.50 -2.79 -0.04
N ILE A 177 -8.15 -3.37 1.09
CA ILE A 177 -8.05 -2.64 2.36
C ILE A 177 -6.63 -2.66 2.86
N GLY A 178 -6.10 -1.47 3.15
CA GLY A 178 -4.90 -1.27 3.94
C GLY A 178 -5.26 -0.66 5.29
N VAL A 179 -4.64 -1.14 6.36
CA VAL A 179 -4.73 -0.50 7.67
C VAL A 179 -3.52 0.37 7.89
N GLU A 180 -3.74 1.64 8.22
CA GLU A 180 -2.66 2.60 8.38
C GLU A 180 -2.39 2.92 9.85
N GLY A 181 -1.25 2.42 10.31
CA GLY A 181 -0.73 2.62 11.65
C GLY A 181 -0.87 1.41 12.57
N GLY A 182 0.26 0.91 13.06
CA GLY A 182 0.32 -0.27 13.94
C GLY A 182 -0.32 -0.08 15.32
N HIS A 183 -0.65 1.17 15.71
CA HIS A 183 -1.45 1.45 16.89
C HIS A 183 -2.86 0.83 16.82
N THR A 184 -3.34 0.52 15.62
CA THR A 184 -4.64 -0.08 15.35
C THR A 184 -4.76 -1.53 15.81
N ILE A 185 -3.65 -2.24 15.96
CA ILE A 185 -3.68 -3.65 16.46
C ILE A 185 -3.61 -3.75 17.98
N ASP A 186 -3.49 -2.63 18.71
CA ASP A 186 -3.40 -2.57 20.16
C ASP A 186 -2.40 -3.61 20.75
N ALA A 187 -1.21 -3.70 20.12
CA ALA A 187 -0.15 -4.65 20.44
C ALA A 187 -0.62 -6.13 20.51
N SER A 188 -1.60 -6.50 19.70
CA SER A 188 -2.21 -7.84 19.68
C SER A 188 -2.06 -8.53 18.32
N LEU A 189 -1.32 -9.65 18.27
CA LEU A 189 -1.26 -10.51 17.08
C LEU A 189 -2.62 -11.15 16.75
N GLY A 190 -3.49 -11.31 17.76
CA GLY A 190 -4.87 -11.76 17.57
C GLY A 190 -5.68 -10.76 16.74
N VAL A 191 -5.58 -9.47 17.06
CA VAL A 191 -6.23 -8.39 16.29
C VAL A 191 -5.68 -8.31 14.85
N LEU A 192 -4.35 -8.44 14.69
CA LEU A 192 -3.73 -8.50 13.37
C LEU A 192 -4.32 -9.61 12.50
N ARG A 193 -4.50 -10.82 13.05
CA ARG A 193 -5.13 -11.95 12.35
C ARG A 193 -6.59 -11.71 12.03
N ILE A 194 -7.35 -11.08 12.93
CA ILE A 194 -8.75 -10.71 12.67
C ILE A 194 -8.81 -9.71 11.51
N PHE A 195 -7.97 -8.68 11.49
CA PHE A 195 -7.93 -7.73 10.36
C PHE A 195 -7.63 -8.44 9.04
N TYR A 196 -6.68 -9.40 9.02
CA TYR A 196 -6.42 -10.19 7.82
C TYR A 196 -7.65 -11.00 7.37
N ASN A 197 -8.36 -11.62 8.30
CA ASN A 197 -9.57 -12.38 8.02
C ASN A 197 -10.71 -11.49 7.50
N GLU A 198 -10.77 -10.23 7.96
CA GLU A 198 -11.69 -9.21 7.46
C GLU A 198 -11.29 -8.66 6.07
N GLY A 199 -10.16 -9.11 5.52
CA GLY A 199 -9.73 -8.79 4.16
C GLY A 199 -8.69 -7.70 4.07
N VAL A 200 -8.10 -7.24 5.17
CA VAL A 200 -6.94 -6.33 5.15
C VAL A 200 -5.75 -7.02 4.49
N ARG A 201 -5.05 -6.31 3.61
CA ARG A 201 -3.92 -6.88 2.86
C ARG A 201 -2.61 -6.14 3.05
N TYR A 202 -2.61 -4.96 3.69
CA TYR A 202 -1.40 -4.41 4.28
C TYR A 202 -1.65 -3.80 5.66
N LEU A 203 -0.60 -3.71 6.48
CA LEU A 203 -0.54 -2.91 7.69
C LEU A 203 0.68 -1.99 7.60
N THR A 204 0.46 -0.67 7.72
CA THR A 204 1.53 0.31 7.91
C THR A 204 1.97 0.29 9.37
N LEU A 205 3.26 0.05 9.65
CA LEU A 205 3.73 -0.29 10.99
C LEU A 205 3.62 0.86 12.01
N THR A 206 3.68 2.11 11.54
CA THR A 206 3.42 3.34 12.32
C THR A 206 2.62 4.32 11.48
N HIS A 207 2.10 5.39 12.09
CA HIS A 207 1.67 6.59 11.37
C HIS A 207 2.54 7.77 11.84
N THR A 208 1.96 8.85 12.38
CA THR A 208 2.71 10.02 12.85
C THR A 208 3.09 9.93 14.34
N SER A 209 3.05 8.77 14.94
CA SER A 209 3.51 8.47 16.30
C SER A 209 4.13 7.07 16.36
N ASN A 210 5.02 6.87 17.33
CA ASN A 210 5.53 5.54 17.64
C ASN A 210 4.40 4.61 18.06
N THR A 211 4.59 3.33 17.77
CA THR A 211 3.88 2.24 18.43
C THR A 211 4.77 1.70 19.55
N PRO A 212 4.27 0.88 20.49
CA PRO A 212 5.11 0.30 21.54
C PRO A 212 6.10 -0.75 21.02
N TRP A 213 6.34 -0.79 19.72
CA TRP A 213 7.21 -1.78 19.07
C TRP A 213 7.90 -1.31 17.79
N ALA A 214 7.67 -0.05 17.35
CA ALA A 214 8.28 0.53 16.15
C ALA A 214 8.33 2.06 16.22
N ASP A 215 9.46 2.62 15.79
CA ASP A 215 9.66 4.06 15.68
C ASP A 215 9.13 4.64 14.37
N SER A 216 8.48 5.82 14.46
CA SER A 216 7.91 6.56 13.35
C SER A 216 8.91 7.55 12.74
N SER A 217 8.66 7.99 11.51
CA SER A 217 9.43 9.04 10.85
C SER A 217 9.34 10.39 11.56
N VAL A 218 8.26 10.63 12.33
CA VAL A 218 8.07 11.85 13.13
C VAL A 218 9.00 11.85 14.33
N SER A 219 9.19 10.69 14.98
CA SER A 219 10.16 10.57 16.07
C SER A 219 11.61 10.70 15.59
N GLU A 220 11.94 10.18 14.39
CA GLU A 220 13.25 10.42 13.75
C GLU A 220 13.50 11.92 13.50
N ALA A 221 12.47 12.67 13.12
CA ALA A 221 12.57 14.12 12.93
C ALA A 221 12.68 14.91 14.27
N GLY A 222 12.31 14.29 15.39
CA GLY A 222 12.15 14.98 16.67
C GLY A 222 10.96 15.93 16.70
N ASP A 223 10.00 15.75 15.79
CA ASP A 223 8.84 16.60 15.65
C ASP A 223 7.76 16.28 16.69
N LYS A 224 6.93 17.27 17.02
CA LYS A 224 5.77 17.11 17.92
C LYS A 224 6.14 16.54 19.31
N GLY A 225 7.38 16.76 19.76
CA GLY A 225 7.87 16.25 21.04
C GLY A 225 8.08 14.73 21.08
N GLN A 226 8.10 14.08 19.93
CA GLN A 226 8.41 12.66 19.82
C GLN A 226 9.91 12.43 19.66
N HIS A 227 10.37 11.27 20.04
CA HIS A 227 11.77 10.83 19.95
C HIS A 227 11.86 9.33 19.70
N ILE A 228 13.02 8.90 19.24
CA ILE A 228 13.32 7.49 19.02
C ILE A 228 13.27 6.74 20.36
N GLU A 229 12.58 5.59 20.38
CA GLU A 229 12.42 4.75 21.57
C GLU A 229 13.13 3.41 21.44
N PHE A 230 13.07 2.77 20.25
CA PHE A 230 13.57 1.41 20.01
C PHE A 230 14.79 1.37 19.10
N ASP A 231 15.20 2.51 18.53
CA ASP A 231 16.17 2.57 17.43
C ASP A 231 15.80 1.62 16.29
N GLY A 232 14.53 1.68 15.89
CA GLY A 232 13.92 0.87 14.84
C GLY A 232 12.75 0.00 15.31
N LEU A 233 12.87 -1.32 15.18
CA LEU A 233 11.90 -2.30 15.66
C LEU A 233 12.32 -2.88 17.00
N SER A 234 11.41 -2.94 17.98
CA SER A 234 11.59 -3.78 19.16
C SER A 234 11.67 -5.28 18.80
N ALA A 235 12.03 -6.12 19.75
CA ALA A 235 12.00 -7.57 19.56
C ALA A 235 10.60 -8.07 19.16
N TRP A 236 9.55 -7.51 19.75
CA TRP A 236 8.17 -7.85 19.41
C TRP A 236 7.74 -7.29 18.06
N GLY A 237 8.20 -6.10 17.67
CA GLY A 237 7.97 -5.56 16.32
C GLY A 237 8.49 -6.49 15.23
N LYS A 238 9.62 -7.18 15.47
CA LYS A 238 10.14 -8.21 14.55
C LYS A 238 9.22 -9.44 14.48
N VAL A 239 8.53 -9.78 15.56
CA VAL A 239 7.50 -10.84 15.57
C VAL A 239 6.28 -10.43 14.77
N VAL A 240 5.82 -9.18 14.86
CA VAL A 240 4.71 -8.64 14.03
C VAL A 240 5.02 -8.82 12.55
N VAL A 241 6.23 -8.42 12.09
CA VAL A 241 6.65 -8.57 10.69
C VAL A 241 6.64 -10.05 10.25
N LYS A 242 7.13 -10.96 11.09
CA LYS A 242 7.12 -12.40 10.78
C LYS A 242 5.70 -12.97 10.69
N GLU A 243 4.79 -12.56 11.58
CA GLU A 243 3.39 -12.98 11.54
C GLU A 243 2.68 -12.43 10.29
N MET A 244 2.96 -11.17 9.90
CA MET A 244 2.46 -10.61 8.63
C MET A 244 2.93 -11.44 7.43
N ASN A 245 4.20 -11.86 7.38
CA ASN A 245 4.71 -12.74 6.33
C ASN A 245 3.98 -14.09 6.33
N ARG A 246 3.75 -14.71 7.51
CA ARG A 246 3.03 -15.97 7.63
C ARG A 246 1.58 -15.86 7.16
N LEU A 247 0.92 -14.75 7.43
CA LEU A 247 -0.44 -14.46 6.99
C LEU A 247 -0.53 -14.18 5.48
N GLY A 248 0.53 -13.71 4.84
CA GLY A 248 0.47 -13.16 3.47
C GLY A 248 -0.07 -11.74 3.44
N MET A 249 0.21 -10.96 4.50
CA MET A 249 -0.09 -9.54 4.59
C MET A 249 1.14 -8.74 4.18
N LEU A 250 0.99 -7.84 3.22
CA LEU A 250 2.03 -6.90 2.81
C LEU A 250 2.48 -6.06 4.02
N VAL A 251 3.79 -6.00 4.27
CA VAL A 251 4.37 -5.11 5.27
C VAL A 251 4.56 -3.75 4.63
N ASP A 252 3.80 -2.75 5.08
CA ASP A 252 3.93 -1.38 4.61
C ASP A 252 4.84 -0.59 5.55
N ILE A 253 5.94 -0.08 5.00
CA ILE A 253 6.95 0.69 5.72
C ILE A 253 6.94 2.19 5.35
N SER A 254 5.81 2.69 4.84
CA SER A 254 5.52 4.12 4.87
C SER A 254 5.43 4.62 6.32
N HIS A 255 5.70 5.88 6.58
CA HIS A 255 5.63 6.53 7.90
C HIS A 255 6.64 6.08 8.96
N VAL A 256 7.39 5.02 8.76
CA VAL A 256 8.33 4.52 9.76
C VAL A 256 9.68 5.26 9.73
N ALA A 257 10.41 5.25 10.83
CA ALA A 257 11.78 5.78 10.91
C ALA A 257 12.73 5.03 9.97
N SER A 258 13.80 5.68 9.52
CA SER A 258 14.79 5.08 8.61
C SER A 258 15.41 3.78 9.17
N GLN A 259 15.64 3.72 10.49
CA GLN A 259 16.15 2.50 11.11
C GLN A 259 15.08 1.41 11.12
N THR A 260 13.81 1.75 11.36
CA THR A 260 12.69 0.81 11.26
C THR A 260 12.59 0.21 9.84
N MET A 261 12.76 1.03 8.77
CA MET A 261 12.82 0.53 7.39
C MET A 261 13.89 -0.55 7.22
N LYS A 262 15.10 -0.27 7.76
CA LYS A 262 16.25 -1.19 7.68
C LYS A 262 16.02 -2.48 8.47
N ASP A 263 15.43 -2.38 9.64
CA ASP A 263 15.13 -3.55 10.49
C ASP A 263 14.08 -4.44 9.85
N VAL A 264 13.02 -3.86 9.27
CA VAL A 264 12.02 -4.64 8.52
C VAL A 264 12.68 -5.39 7.35
N LEU A 265 13.52 -4.71 6.56
CA LEU A 265 14.25 -5.33 5.44
C LEU A 265 15.26 -6.41 5.87
N ASN A 266 15.72 -6.39 7.14
CA ASN A 266 16.54 -7.46 7.71
C ASN A 266 15.72 -8.69 8.14
N VAL A 267 14.45 -8.50 8.50
CA VAL A 267 13.63 -9.53 9.16
C VAL A 267 12.64 -10.19 8.19
N THR A 268 12.12 -9.41 7.23
CA THR A 268 11.07 -9.89 6.32
C THR A 268 11.59 -10.98 5.38
N ARG A 269 10.73 -11.97 5.12
CA ARG A 269 10.94 -13.00 4.08
C ARG A 269 10.22 -12.66 2.78
N ALA A 270 9.29 -11.70 2.83
CA ALA A 270 8.46 -11.30 1.70
C ALA A 270 8.83 -9.89 1.21
N PRO A 271 8.51 -9.54 -0.04
CA PRO A 271 8.59 -8.17 -0.49
C PRO A 271 7.79 -7.21 0.40
N VAL A 272 8.36 -6.03 0.68
CA VAL A 272 7.68 -4.96 1.42
C VAL A 272 7.14 -3.91 0.45
N ILE A 273 6.26 -3.05 0.94
CA ILE A 273 5.81 -1.88 0.20
C ILE A 273 6.07 -0.59 0.98
N PHE A 274 6.20 0.48 0.25
CA PHE A 274 5.85 1.81 0.71
C PHE A 274 4.55 2.14 0.00
N SER A 275 3.43 2.07 0.69
CA SER A 275 2.10 2.30 0.11
C SER A 275 1.96 3.72 -0.46
N HIS A 276 2.69 4.69 0.14
CA HIS A 276 2.70 6.11 -0.27
C HIS A 276 3.94 6.84 0.29
N SER A 277 5.08 6.82 -0.41
CA SER A 277 6.32 7.49 0.02
C SER A 277 7.16 7.98 -1.15
N ASN A 278 7.98 9.01 -0.92
CA ASN A 278 8.78 9.71 -1.92
C ASN A 278 10.29 9.50 -1.72
N ALA A 279 11.12 10.03 -2.60
CA ALA A 279 12.57 9.94 -2.50
C ALA A 279 13.14 11.05 -1.59
N ARG A 280 13.90 10.68 -0.55
CA ARG A 280 14.53 11.65 0.37
C ARG A 280 15.61 12.50 -0.30
N ALA A 281 16.29 11.96 -1.32
CA ALA A 281 17.28 12.69 -2.09
C ALA A 281 16.71 13.90 -2.87
N ILE A 282 15.40 13.86 -3.22
CA ILE A 282 14.71 14.98 -3.87
C ILE A 282 14.21 15.98 -2.83
N LYS A 283 13.54 15.48 -1.78
CA LYS A 283 13.04 16.30 -0.67
C LYS A 283 13.46 15.66 0.65
N ASN A 284 14.40 16.33 1.33
CA ASN A 284 15.00 15.82 2.56
C ASN A 284 14.08 16.01 3.77
N VAL A 285 13.15 15.05 3.92
CA VAL A 285 12.29 14.89 5.10
C VAL A 285 12.30 13.42 5.53
N THR A 286 12.15 13.16 6.82
CA THR A 286 12.20 11.78 7.37
C THR A 286 11.09 10.88 6.86
N ARG A 287 9.97 11.46 6.40
CA ARG A 287 8.84 10.77 5.76
C ARG A 287 9.21 10.13 4.41
N ASN A 288 10.26 10.63 3.74
CA ASN A 288 10.74 10.16 2.45
C ASN A 288 11.83 9.08 2.61
N VAL A 289 11.94 8.21 1.60
CA VAL A 289 12.80 7.03 1.61
C VAL A 289 14.23 7.39 1.24
N PRO A 290 15.23 7.04 2.07
CA PRO A 290 16.65 7.22 1.73
C PRO A 290 17.10 6.29 0.59
N ASP A 291 18.12 6.69 -0.17
CA ASP A 291 18.62 5.92 -1.33
C ASP A 291 19.20 4.57 -0.93
N ASP A 292 19.86 4.45 0.22
CA ASP A 292 20.36 3.17 0.74
C ASP A 292 19.22 2.18 1.03
N VAL A 293 18.05 2.67 1.46
CA VAL A 293 16.85 1.87 1.64
C VAL A 293 16.21 1.50 0.28
N LEU A 294 16.22 2.43 -0.70
CA LEU A 294 15.73 2.12 -2.06
C LEU A 294 16.57 1.02 -2.74
N VAL A 295 17.89 1.00 -2.53
CA VAL A 295 18.76 -0.09 -3.02
C VAL A 295 18.37 -1.42 -2.39
N ARG A 296 18.15 -1.46 -1.08
CA ARG A 296 17.72 -2.66 -0.37
C ARG A 296 16.29 -3.10 -0.74
N LEU A 297 15.41 -2.16 -1.04
CA LEU A 297 14.06 -2.44 -1.54
C LEU A 297 14.12 -3.23 -2.86
N ARG A 298 15.04 -2.86 -3.76
CA ARG A 298 15.29 -3.61 -4.99
C ARG A 298 15.70 -5.06 -4.70
N GLU A 299 16.61 -5.26 -3.78
CA GLU A 299 17.10 -6.59 -3.38
C GLU A 299 15.99 -7.43 -2.74
N ASN A 300 15.09 -6.79 -1.99
CA ASN A 300 13.93 -7.41 -1.35
C ASN A 300 12.81 -7.75 -2.35
N GLY A 301 12.78 -7.14 -3.53
CA GLY A 301 11.69 -7.29 -4.50
C GLY A 301 10.47 -6.39 -4.23
N GLY A 302 10.57 -5.46 -3.30
CA GLY A 302 9.49 -4.57 -2.90
C GLY A 302 9.17 -3.45 -3.89
N VAL A 303 8.23 -2.57 -3.52
CA VAL A 303 7.77 -1.44 -4.34
C VAL A 303 7.60 -0.17 -3.51
N ALA A 304 8.16 0.94 -3.99
CA ALA A 304 7.88 2.28 -3.45
C ALA A 304 6.83 2.97 -4.32
N MET A 305 5.65 3.22 -3.75
CA MET A 305 4.53 3.86 -4.42
C MET A 305 4.55 5.36 -4.09
N VAL A 306 4.70 6.19 -5.13
CA VAL A 306 4.98 7.63 -4.99
C VAL A 306 3.74 8.38 -4.51
N ASN A 307 3.94 9.17 -3.44
CA ASN A 307 2.93 10.00 -2.78
C ASN A 307 2.81 11.38 -3.47
N PHE A 308 1.59 11.93 -3.53
CA PHE A 308 1.33 13.26 -4.12
C PHE A 308 1.21 14.37 -3.06
N PHE A 309 1.35 14.07 -1.78
CA PHE A 309 1.30 15.08 -0.73
C PHE A 309 2.40 16.14 -0.92
N THR A 310 2.00 17.40 -1.14
CA THR A 310 2.89 18.49 -1.57
C THR A 310 4.06 18.75 -0.62
N ALA A 311 3.86 18.58 0.70
CA ALA A 311 4.91 18.79 1.70
C ALA A 311 6.07 17.76 1.60
N PHE A 312 5.84 16.62 0.94
CA PHE A 312 6.86 15.59 0.73
C PHE A 312 7.49 15.65 -0.67
N LEU A 313 7.01 16.58 -1.52
CA LEU A 313 7.50 16.78 -2.88
C LEU A 313 8.49 17.95 -2.99
N VAL A 314 8.19 19.07 -2.34
CA VAL A 314 8.91 20.35 -2.50
C VAL A 314 8.99 21.13 -1.20
N ASP A 315 9.87 22.15 -1.16
CA ASP A 315 9.97 23.09 -0.02
C ASP A 315 8.85 24.14 -0.05
N ASP A 316 8.64 24.80 -1.18
CA ASP A 316 7.55 25.74 -1.36
C ASP A 316 6.31 25.04 -1.91
N LEU A 317 5.31 24.81 -1.05
CA LEU A 317 4.09 24.08 -1.39
C LEU A 317 3.30 24.70 -2.56
N ASN A 318 3.49 26.02 -2.84
CA ASN A 318 2.81 26.68 -3.94
C ASN A 318 3.42 26.34 -5.30
N THR A 319 4.62 25.78 -5.34
CA THR A 319 5.32 25.37 -6.56
C THR A 319 5.08 23.91 -6.93
N ALA A 320 4.41 23.14 -6.04
CA ALA A 320 4.17 21.72 -6.26
C ALA A 320 3.34 21.47 -7.53
N SER A 321 3.80 20.55 -8.33
CA SER A 321 3.18 20.19 -9.61
C SER A 321 3.41 18.74 -9.98
N ILE A 322 2.71 18.28 -11.01
CA ILE A 322 2.91 16.96 -11.63
C ILE A 322 4.38 16.66 -11.94
N LYS A 323 5.18 17.67 -12.31
CA LYS A 323 6.62 17.52 -12.62
C LYS A 323 7.43 17.11 -11.41
N ASN A 324 7.03 17.53 -10.22
CA ASN A 324 7.71 17.12 -8.98
C ASN A 324 7.42 15.65 -8.67
N VAL A 325 6.20 15.18 -8.89
CA VAL A 325 5.84 13.75 -8.77
C VAL A 325 6.66 12.92 -9.77
N VAL A 326 6.74 13.35 -11.05
CA VAL A 326 7.59 12.73 -12.08
C VAL A 326 9.06 12.67 -11.64
N ALA A 327 9.58 13.74 -11.03
CA ALA A 327 10.96 13.75 -10.53
C ALA A 327 11.19 12.65 -9.46
N HIS A 328 10.26 12.49 -8.51
CA HIS A 328 10.35 11.43 -7.50
C HIS A 328 10.23 10.03 -8.13
N ILE A 329 9.32 9.82 -9.08
CA ILE A 329 9.19 8.57 -9.83
C ILE A 329 10.50 8.23 -10.55
N ASN A 330 11.07 9.19 -11.28
CA ASN A 330 12.33 9.00 -12.02
C ASN A 330 13.51 8.73 -11.10
N HIS A 331 13.57 9.36 -9.93
CA HIS A 331 14.63 9.09 -8.95
C HIS A 331 14.54 7.67 -8.40
N ILE A 332 13.35 7.24 -7.97
CA ILE A 332 13.14 5.87 -7.47
C ILE A 332 13.44 4.85 -8.59
N ARG A 333 12.95 5.09 -9.83
CA ARG A 333 13.29 4.28 -11.00
C ARG A 333 14.80 4.16 -11.22
N LYS A 334 15.53 5.27 -11.07
CA LYS A 334 17.00 5.33 -11.24
C LYS A 334 17.74 4.52 -10.16
N VAL A 335 17.31 4.60 -8.91
CA VAL A 335 18.02 3.99 -7.76
C VAL A 335 17.59 2.53 -7.56
N ALA A 336 16.29 2.28 -7.49
CA ALA A 336 15.75 0.95 -7.23
C ALA A 336 15.49 0.13 -8.50
N GLY A 337 15.31 0.77 -9.65
CA GLY A 337 14.90 0.14 -10.89
C GLY A 337 13.40 0.28 -11.16
N VAL A 338 13.02 0.13 -12.42
CA VAL A 338 11.62 0.31 -12.87
C VAL A 338 10.65 -0.69 -12.26
N ASP A 339 11.13 -1.87 -11.87
CA ASP A 339 10.32 -2.93 -11.27
C ASP A 339 9.90 -2.63 -9.81
N HIS A 340 10.40 -1.54 -9.22
CA HIS A 340 10.29 -1.20 -7.80
C HIS A 340 9.63 0.15 -7.53
N VAL A 341 8.96 0.74 -8.53
CA VAL A 341 8.23 2.00 -8.41
C VAL A 341 6.75 1.81 -8.74
N GLY A 342 5.87 2.51 -8.03
CA GLY A 342 4.42 2.49 -8.21
C GLY A 342 3.80 3.84 -7.87
N ILE A 343 2.47 3.90 -7.76
CA ILE A 343 1.69 5.08 -7.44
C ILE A 343 0.90 4.83 -6.14
N GLY A 344 1.02 5.74 -5.17
CA GLY A 344 0.27 5.74 -3.93
C GLY A 344 -0.11 7.17 -3.58
N SER A 345 -1.18 7.67 -4.20
CA SER A 345 -1.46 9.10 -4.33
C SER A 345 -1.64 9.86 -3.02
N ASP A 346 -2.19 9.21 -2.00
CA ASP A 346 -2.60 9.84 -0.74
C ASP A 346 -3.79 10.82 -0.93
N PHE A 347 -4.61 10.60 -1.97
CA PHE A 347 -5.84 11.36 -2.15
C PHE A 347 -6.79 11.14 -0.97
N ASP A 348 -7.58 12.16 -0.67
CA ASP A 348 -8.43 12.29 0.53
C ASP A 348 -7.65 12.41 1.86
N GLY A 349 -6.34 12.10 1.92
CA GLY A 349 -5.44 12.34 3.07
C GLY A 349 -4.78 13.71 3.09
N MET A 350 -4.80 14.44 1.97
CA MET A 350 -4.18 15.76 1.83
C MET A 350 -5.21 16.87 1.57
N GLN A 351 -4.82 18.13 1.82
CA GLN A 351 -5.64 19.30 1.51
C GLN A 351 -5.24 20.03 0.24
N ARG A 352 -3.99 19.88 -0.18
CA ARG A 352 -3.41 20.57 -1.33
C ARG A 352 -2.68 19.56 -2.22
N PRO A 353 -3.34 19.03 -3.23
CA PRO A 353 -2.67 18.21 -4.24
C PRO A 353 -1.80 19.09 -5.14
N PRO A 354 -0.78 18.52 -5.81
CA PRO A 354 0.08 19.27 -6.72
C PRO A 354 -0.68 19.67 -7.98
N LYS A 355 -0.31 20.82 -8.56
CA LYS A 355 -0.90 21.30 -9.81
C LYS A 355 -0.75 20.26 -10.92
N GLY A 356 -1.84 19.93 -11.57
CA GLY A 356 -1.93 18.91 -12.62
C GLY A 356 -2.31 17.52 -12.11
N LEU A 357 -2.41 17.35 -10.77
CA LEU A 357 -2.86 16.13 -10.11
C LEU A 357 -3.86 16.48 -8.99
N GLU A 358 -4.89 17.27 -9.33
CA GLU A 358 -5.82 17.83 -8.37
C GLU A 358 -6.76 16.80 -7.73
N ASP A 359 -7.01 15.69 -8.44
CA ASP A 359 -7.89 14.62 -7.96
C ASP A 359 -7.67 13.29 -8.72
N THR A 360 -8.41 12.25 -8.37
CA THR A 360 -8.29 10.91 -8.96
C THR A 360 -8.57 10.85 -10.46
N SER A 361 -9.08 11.89 -11.11
CA SER A 361 -9.27 11.94 -12.56
C SER A 361 -7.98 12.20 -13.36
N LYS A 362 -6.88 12.54 -12.66
CA LYS A 362 -5.65 13.08 -13.25
C LYS A 362 -4.54 12.05 -13.48
N TYR A 363 -4.74 10.80 -13.18
CA TYR A 363 -3.70 9.78 -13.43
C TYR A 363 -3.25 9.73 -14.92
N PRO A 364 -4.16 9.82 -15.95
CA PRO A 364 -3.71 9.84 -17.32
C PRO A 364 -2.78 11.03 -17.65
N ASP A 365 -2.97 12.17 -16.96
CA ASP A 365 -2.09 13.35 -17.12
C ASP A 365 -0.68 13.05 -16.62
N LEU A 366 -0.53 12.29 -15.50
CA LEU A 366 0.77 11.84 -14.98
C LEU A 366 1.51 10.94 -15.99
N PHE A 367 0.81 9.97 -16.57
CA PHE A 367 1.38 9.10 -17.58
C PHE A 367 1.74 9.87 -18.87
N ALA A 368 0.92 10.84 -19.27
CA ALA A 368 1.22 11.73 -20.39
C ALA A 368 2.45 12.61 -20.14
N GLU A 369 2.71 13.02 -18.89
CA GLU A 369 3.92 13.77 -18.53
C GLU A 369 5.16 12.87 -18.55
N LEU A 370 5.07 11.61 -18.09
CA LEU A 370 6.15 10.63 -18.18
C LEU A 370 6.53 10.32 -19.64
N LEU A 371 5.56 10.27 -20.57
CA LEU A 371 5.78 10.06 -22.00
C LEU A 371 6.56 11.20 -22.68
N LEU A 372 6.86 12.30 -22.00
CA LEU A 372 7.81 13.30 -22.48
C LEU A 372 9.26 12.81 -22.50
N ASP A 373 9.58 11.84 -21.66
CA ASP A 373 10.89 11.18 -21.59
C ASP A 373 10.82 9.87 -22.41
N PRO A 374 11.50 9.78 -23.56
CA PRO A 374 11.46 8.60 -24.42
C PRO A 374 12.10 7.35 -23.80
N SER A 375 12.74 7.48 -22.65
CA SER A 375 13.24 6.33 -21.91
C SER A 375 12.13 5.54 -21.19
N TRP A 376 10.91 6.10 -21.09
CA TRP A 376 9.74 5.37 -20.60
C TRP A 376 9.10 4.57 -21.74
N THR A 377 9.30 3.27 -21.73
CA THR A 377 8.60 2.35 -22.65
C THR A 377 7.18 2.06 -22.15
N ASP A 378 6.32 1.57 -23.03
CA ASP A 378 4.97 1.13 -22.65
C ASP A 378 4.99 0.06 -21.54
N GLU A 379 5.95 -0.88 -21.62
CA GLU A 379 6.13 -1.91 -20.60
C GLU A 379 6.57 -1.31 -19.24
N ASP A 380 7.43 -0.28 -19.25
CA ASP A 380 7.81 0.43 -18.03
C ASP A 380 6.60 1.14 -17.41
N LEU A 381 5.77 1.77 -18.23
CA LEU A 381 4.55 2.45 -17.78
C LEU A 381 3.49 1.45 -17.26
N LYS A 382 3.34 0.28 -17.87
CA LYS A 382 2.50 -0.80 -17.34
C LYS A 382 2.98 -1.31 -15.99
N LYS A 383 4.30 -1.45 -15.80
CA LYS A 383 4.91 -1.80 -14.52
C LYS A 383 4.58 -0.76 -13.44
N LEU A 384 4.82 0.52 -13.74
CA LEU A 384 4.50 1.65 -12.86
C LEU A 384 3.01 1.70 -12.52
N ALA A 385 2.14 1.47 -13.51
CA ALA A 385 0.68 1.52 -13.34
C ALA A 385 0.20 0.54 -12.26
N GLY A 386 0.65 -0.72 -12.29
CA GLY A 386 0.18 -1.68 -11.31
C GLY A 386 0.86 -3.04 -11.35
N LEU A 387 1.56 -3.39 -12.45
CA LEU A 387 2.14 -4.72 -12.53
C LEU A 387 3.23 -4.96 -11.47
N ASN A 388 3.92 -3.92 -11.00
CA ASN A 388 4.92 -4.03 -9.94
C ASN A 388 4.30 -4.41 -8.59
N ILE A 389 3.23 -3.71 -8.17
CA ILE A 389 2.57 -4.04 -6.89
C ILE A 389 1.86 -5.40 -6.98
N ILE A 390 1.28 -5.75 -8.12
CA ILE A 390 0.67 -7.08 -8.34
C ILE A 390 1.73 -8.18 -8.23
N ARG A 391 2.92 -7.99 -8.82
CA ARG A 391 4.06 -8.89 -8.68
C ARG A 391 4.48 -9.05 -7.22
N ALA A 392 4.72 -7.93 -6.53
CA ALA A 392 5.13 -7.96 -5.12
C ALA A 392 4.09 -8.67 -4.25
N PHE A 393 2.80 -8.44 -4.50
CA PHE A 393 1.73 -9.08 -3.75
C PHE A 393 1.68 -10.61 -4.01
N ARG A 394 1.87 -11.07 -5.25
CA ARG A 394 1.99 -12.51 -5.56
C ARG A 394 3.15 -13.16 -4.82
N GLU A 395 4.31 -12.50 -4.72
CA GLU A 395 5.44 -13.04 -3.95
C GLU A 395 5.14 -13.10 -2.45
N VAL A 396 4.38 -12.13 -1.91
CA VAL A 396 3.89 -12.19 -0.51
C VAL A 396 2.94 -13.38 -0.30
N GLU A 397 2.03 -13.62 -1.24
CA GLU A 397 1.12 -14.78 -1.21
C GLU A 397 1.89 -16.11 -1.30
N LYS A 398 2.95 -16.17 -2.11
CA LYS A 398 3.83 -17.32 -2.21
C LYS A 398 4.58 -17.58 -0.90
N VAL A 399 5.12 -16.55 -0.25
CA VAL A 399 5.76 -16.68 1.07
C VAL A 399 4.76 -17.21 2.12
N ARG A 400 3.50 -16.72 2.12
CA ARG A 400 2.43 -17.30 2.94
C ARG A 400 2.28 -18.80 2.71
N ASP A 401 2.25 -19.23 1.46
CA ASP A 401 2.02 -20.63 1.11
C ASP A 401 3.23 -21.51 1.50
N GLU A 402 4.44 -20.97 1.49
CA GLU A 402 5.63 -21.61 2.03
C GLU A 402 5.57 -21.74 3.57
N LEU A 403 4.99 -20.73 4.24
CA LEU A 403 4.90 -20.66 5.70
C LEU A 403 3.62 -21.32 6.28
N LYS A 404 2.73 -21.85 5.45
CA LYS A 404 1.41 -22.38 5.87
C LYS A 404 1.46 -23.48 6.93
N CYS A 405 2.59 -24.18 7.04
CA CYS A 405 2.81 -25.24 8.04
C CYS A 405 3.48 -24.72 9.33
N GLU A 406 3.85 -23.45 9.40
CA GLU A 406 4.39 -22.83 10.60
C GLU A 406 3.24 -22.42 11.54
N ASP A 407 3.43 -22.69 12.85
CA ASP A 407 2.46 -22.28 13.86
C ASP A 407 2.36 -20.74 13.91
N PRO A 408 1.16 -20.20 14.21
CA PRO A 408 1.02 -18.76 14.44
C PRO A 408 1.90 -18.27 15.58
N TRP A 409 2.49 -17.09 15.41
CA TRP A 409 3.18 -16.41 16.51
C TRP A 409 2.15 -16.03 17.57
N ASP A 410 2.41 -16.34 18.83
CA ASP A 410 1.47 -16.14 19.94
C ASP A 410 2.07 -15.39 21.14
N GLN A 411 3.33 -14.92 20.99
CA GLN A 411 4.01 -14.18 22.05
C GLN A 411 3.31 -12.85 22.34
N PRO A 412 2.92 -12.59 23.59
CA PRO A 412 2.43 -11.27 23.99
C PRO A 412 3.56 -10.24 23.89
N ILE A 413 3.18 -8.98 23.75
CA ILE A 413 4.15 -7.88 23.83
C ILE A 413 4.75 -7.87 25.25
N PRO A 414 6.08 -7.67 25.41
CA PRO A 414 6.72 -7.49 26.71
C PRO A 414 6.10 -6.31 27.48
N ARG A 415 5.91 -6.47 28.79
CA ARG A 415 5.34 -5.40 29.63
C ARG A 415 6.22 -4.16 29.69
N GLU A 416 7.53 -4.32 29.59
CA GLU A 416 8.50 -3.23 29.51
C GLU A 416 8.32 -2.35 28.26
N ASP A 417 7.80 -2.88 27.16
CA ASP A 417 7.56 -2.12 25.95
C ASP A 417 6.29 -1.25 26.04
N ILE A 418 5.37 -1.57 26.98
CA ILE A 418 4.12 -0.82 27.21
C ILE A 418 4.04 -0.18 28.61
N LYS A 419 5.15 -0.08 29.31
CA LYS A 419 5.28 0.28 30.74
C LYS A 419 4.45 1.51 31.17
N ASP A 420 4.44 2.56 30.39
CA ASP A 420 3.76 3.82 30.71
C ASP A 420 2.24 3.75 30.46
N HIS A 421 1.78 2.65 29.85
CA HIS A 421 0.39 2.42 29.44
C HIS A 421 -0.23 1.13 30.00
N LEU A 422 0.42 0.49 30.99
CA LEU A 422 -0.06 -0.75 31.61
C LEU A 422 -1.48 -0.64 32.18
N HIS A 423 -1.88 0.56 32.60
CA HIS A 423 -3.23 0.84 33.11
C HIS A 423 -4.32 0.82 32.02
N CYS A 424 -3.92 0.90 30.73
CA CYS A 424 -4.83 0.85 29.58
C CYS A 424 -5.00 -0.58 29.04
N VAL A 425 -4.19 -1.52 29.49
CA VAL A 425 -4.17 -2.92 29.04
C VAL A 425 -4.64 -3.82 30.17
N ASN A 426 -5.71 -4.59 29.91
CA ASN A 426 -6.15 -5.60 30.86
C ASN A 426 -5.17 -6.79 30.84
N THR A 427 -4.34 -6.86 31.86
CA THR A 427 -3.37 -7.95 31.97
C THR A 427 -4.04 -9.13 32.68
N TRP A 428 -4.44 -10.15 31.92
CA TRP A 428 -4.73 -11.45 32.47
C TRP A 428 -3.46 -12.06 33.07
N PRO A 429 -3.54 -12.76 34.24
CA PRO A 429 -2.38 -13.37 34.86
C PRO A 429 -1.75 -14.45 33.99
#